data_b24806cf426728f110465f2b68b52822
#
_entry.id   b24806cf426728f110465f2b68b52822
#
_cell.length_a   1.000
_cell.length_b   1.000
_cell.length_c   1.000
_cell.angle_alpha   90.00
_cell.angle_beta   90.00
_cell.angle_gamma   90.00
#
_symmetry.space_group_name_H-M   'P 1'
#
loop_
_entity.id
_entity.type
_entity.pdbx_description
1 polymer ?
#
loop_
_entity_poly.entity_id
_entity_poly.type
_entity_poly.pdbx_seq_one_letter_code
_entity_poly.pdbx_strand_id
1 'polypeptide(L)'
;ESMTAAIAAYRAGNAPHILQVFEVGTATMMASKGAIVPAGKVMADAGKKFDTSAYIAAVAGYYTAPNGQMLSFPYNSSTTVLYINKDAFKAAGMDGDKPPTTWPEMALAAAKLKASGHKCPLTIAWQGWTQLESFSAWHNVDFATKRNGLGGMDARLKFNSPLHVR
;
A
#
# COMPACT_ATOMS: atom_id res chain seq x y z
N GLU A 1 4.87 -9.47 -14.60
CA GLU A 1 5.10 -9.77 -16.05
C GLU A 1 4.85 -8.54 -16.94
N SER A 2 3.74 -7.82 -16.79
CA SER A 2 3.38 -6.69 -17.66
C SER A 2 4.40 -5.52 -17.63
N MET A 3 4.93 -5.18 -16.45
CA MET A 3 5.90 -4.08 -16.32
C MET A 3 7.23 -4.41 -17.00
N THR A 4 7.74 -5.62 -16.84
CA THR A 4 8.98 -6.06 -17.50
C THR A 4 8.83 -6.05 -19.02
N ALA A 5 7.72 -6.56 -19.53
CA ALA A 5 7.40 -6.53 -20.96
C ALA A 5 7.27 -5.10 -21.50
N ALA A 6 6.63 -4.19 -20.74
CA ALA A 6 6.49 -2.79 -21.13
C ALA A 6 7.84 -2.05 -21.17
N ILE A 7 8.74 -2.33 -20.22
CA ILE A 7 10.10 -1.77 -20.22
C ILE A 7 10.89 -2.25 -21.45
N ALA A 8 10.78 -3.53 -21.78
CA ALA A 8 11.43 -4.09 -22.97
C ALA A 8 10.86 -3.47 -24.26
N ALA A 9 9.54 -3.34 -24.36
CA ALA A 9 8.86 -2.71 -25.49
C ALA A 9 9.25 -1.23 -25.64
N TYR A 10 9.34 -0.48 -24.54
CA TYR A 10 9.82 0.91 -24.55
C TYR A 10 11.24 1.01 -25.12
N ARG A 11 12.15 0.15 -24.66
CA ARG A 11 13.54 0.11 -25.17
C ARG A 11 13.62 -0.25 -26.66
N ALA A 12 12.66 -1.03 -27.15
CA ALA A 12 12.53 -1.40 -28.56
C ALA A 12 11.79 -0.34 -29.41
N GLY A 13 11.40 0.79 -28.84
CA GLY A 13 10.66 1.84 -29.54
C GLY A 13 9.18 1.52 -29.82
N ASN A 14 8.62 0.51 -29.13
CA ASN A 14 7.24 0.04 -29.30
C ASN A 14 6.50 -0.01 -27.93
N ALA A 15 6.55 1.10 -27.18
CA ALA A 15 5.93 1.19 -25.88
C ALA A 15 4.40 1.14 -25.94
N PRO A 16 3.72 0.56 -24.95
CA PRO A 16 2.27 0.69 -24.82
C PRO A 16 1.88 2.14 -24.52
N HIS A 17 0.71 2.55 -24.99
CA HIS A 17 0.18 3.90 -24.72
C HIS A 17 -0.25 4.06 -23.25
N ILE A 18 -0.75 3.00 -22.64
CA ILE A 18 -1.22 2.95 -21.26
C ILE A 18 -0.67 1.68 -20.61
N LEU A 19 -0.15 1.81 -19.41
CA LEU A 19 0.33 0.71 -18.60
C LEU A 19 -0.25 0.80 -17.20
N GLN A 20 -0.89 -0.27 -16.75
CA GLN A 20 -1.21 -0.43 -15.33
C GLN A 20 0.04 -0.88 -14.57
N VAL A 21 0.40 -0.12 -13.55
CA VAL A 21 1.57 -0.39 -12.70
C VAL A 21 1.09 -0.78 -11.32
N PHE A 22 1.53 -1.94 -10.85
CA PHE A 22 1.30 -2.38 -9.48
C PHE A 22 2.11 -1.52 -8.50
N GLU A 23 1.61 -1.32 -7.27
CA GLU A 23 2.17 -0.36 -6.29
C GLU A 23 3.68 -0.53 -6.08
N VAL A 24 4.17 -1.77 -6.02
CA VAL A 24 5.61 -2.06 -5.83
C VAL A 24 6.48 -1.62 -7.01
N GLY A 25 5.89 -1.37 -8.17
CA GLY A 25 6.55 -0.86 -9.36
C GLY A 25 6.61 0.67 -9.44
N THR A 26 5.89 1.38 -8.58
CA THR A 26 5.71 2.84 -8.65
C THR A 26 7.06 3.57 -8.65
N ALA A 27 7.95 3.27 -7.72
CA ALA A 27 9.26 3.93 -7.63
C ALA A 27 10.10 3.73 -8.91
N THR A 28 10.09 2.52 -9.47
CA THR A 28 10.77 2.21 -10.73
C THR A 28 10.23 3.05 -11.89
N MET A 29 8.91 3.18 -11.98
CA MET A 29 8.28 3.98 -13.03
C MET A 29 8.51 5.48 -12.83
N MET A 30 8.42 5.97 -11.60
CA MET A 30 8.72 7.37 -11.28
C MET A 30 10.17 7.76 -11.59
N ALA A 31 11.11 6.81 -11.47
CA ALA A 31 12.52 7.00 -11.82
C ALA A 31 12.79 6.87 -13.33
N SER A 32 11.84 6.39 -14.10
CA SER A 32 12.00 6.13 -15.56
C SER A 32 11.86 7.43 -16.35
N LYS A 33 12.93 8.21 -16.36
CA LYS A 33 12.97 9.51 -17.05
C LYS A 33 12.64 9.38 -18.53
N GLY A 34 11.65 10.15 -18.99
CA GLY A 34 11.23 10.17 -20.40
C GLY A 34 10.37 8.99 -20.84
N ALA A 35 10.20 7.95 -20.00
CA ALA A 35 9.37 6.79 -20.36
C ALA A 35 7.89 6.99 -20.03
N ILE A 36 7.56 7.91 -19.15
CA ILE A 36 6.18 8.22 -18.78
C ILE A 36 5.86 9.70 -19.03
N VAL A 37 4.63 9.96 -19.41
CA VAL A 37 4.06 11.31 -19.47
C VAL A 37 3.17 11.49 -18.26
N PRO A 38 3.40 12.53 -17.41
CA PRO A 38 2.56 12.76 -16.22
C PRO A 38 1.09 12.91 -16.56
N ALA A 39 0.22 12.30 -15.75
CA ALA A 39 -1.23 12.28 -15.98
C ALA A 39 -1.82 13.69 -16.14
N GLY A 40 -1.42 14.63 -15.29
CA GLY A 40 -1.85 16.02 -15.39
C GLY A 40 -1.45 16.70 -16.71
N LYS A 41 -0.26 16.37 -17.24
CA LYS A 41 0.20 16.89 -18.53
C LYS A 41 -0.64 16.31 -19.67
N VAL A 42 -0.91 14.99 -19.68
CA VAL A 42 -1.76 14.35 -20.70
C VAL A 42 -3.13 15.02 -20.76
N MET A 43 -3.73 15.30 -19.60
CA MET A 43 -5.02 15.96 -19.53
C MET A 43 -4.97 17.40 -20.03
N ALA A 44 -3.94 18.15 -19.66
CA ALA A 44 -3.75 19.52 -20.13
C ALA A 44 -3.54 19.60 -21.65
N ASP A 45 -2.70 18.73 -22.21
CA ASP A 45 -2.44 18.64 -23.65
C ASP A 45 -3.73 18.29 -24.42
N ALA A 46 -4.63 17.51 -23.81
CA ALA A 46 -5.93 17.17 -24.38
C ALA A 46 -7.02 18.24 -24.14
N GLY A 47 -6.68 19.36 -23.53
CA GLY A 47 -7.65 20.42 -23.18
C GLY A 47 -8.66 19.98 -22.11
N LYS A 48 -8.35 18.97 -21.30
CA LYS A 48 -9.21 18.43 -20.26
C LYS A 48 -8.80 18.96 -18.89
N LYS A 49 -9.78 19.34 -18.09
CA LYS A 49 -9.55 19.67 -16.69
C LYS A 49 -9.19 18.40 -15.91
N PHE A 50 -8.15 18.48 -15.10
CA PHE A 50 -7.74 17.41 -14.19
C PHE A 50 -7.77 17.93 -12.75
N ASP A 51 -8.72 17.41 -11.98
CA ASP A 51 -8.92 17.79 -10.59
C ASP A 51 -8.39 16.70 -9.67
N THR A 52 -7.23 16.94 -9.06
CA THR A 52 -6.60 15.98 -8.13
C THR A 52 -7.33 15.89 -6.79
N SER A 53 -8.17 16.88 -6.46
CA SER A 53 -8.95 16.87 -5.22
C SER A 53 -10.10 15.85 -5.23
N ALA A 54 -10.45 15.31 -6.40
CA ALA A 54 -11.42 14.22 -6.54
C ALA A 54 -10.90 12.88 -5.97
N TYR A 55 -9.59 12.77 -5.71
CA TYR A 55 -8.97 11.57 -5.13
C TYR A 55 -8.77 11.72 -3.63
N ILE A 56 -8.78 10.58 -2.92
CA ILE A 56 -8.37 10.54 -1.50
C ILE A 56 -6.95 11.06 -1.39
N ALA A 57 -6.71 12.05 -0.54
CA ALA A 57 -5.45 12.79 -0.45
C ALA A 57 -4.21 11.87 -0.26
N ALA A 58 -4.32 10.84 0.58
CA ALA A 58 -3.24 9.86 0.79
C ALA A 58 -2.91 9.08 -0.49
N VAL A 59 -3.93 8.72 -1.28
CA VAL A 59 -3.76 8.01 -2.56
C VAL A 59 -3.15 8.95 -3.61
N ALA A 60 -3.68 10.18 -3.74
CA ALA A 60 -3.13 11.18 -4.65
C ALA A 60 -1.65 11.47 -4.34
N GLY A 61 -1.32 11.63 -3.05
CA GLY A 61 0.04 11.88 -2.59
C GLY A 61 1.04 10.78 -2.95
N TYR A 62 0.60 9.53 -2.93
CA TYR A 62 1.44 8.39 -3.30
C TYR A 62 1.91 8.44 -4.76
N TYR A 63 1.06 8.92 -5.67
CA TYR A 63 1.35 9.02 -7.11
C TYR A 63 1.86 10.40 -7.53
N THR A 64 2.17 11.27 -6.59
CA THR A 64 2.63 12.63 -6.85
C THR A 64 4.13 12.76 -6.59
N ALA A 65 4.86 13.30 -7.57
CA ALA A 65 6.28 13.56 -7.45
C ALA A 65 6.55 14.72 -6.45
N PRO A 66 7.79 14.85 -5.92
CA PRO A 66 8.15 15.92 -4.97
C PRO A 66 7.86 17.34 -5.46
N ASN A 67 7.80 17.54 -6.77
CA ASN A 67 7.47 18.81 -7.40
C ASN A 67 5.96 19.12 -7.47
N GLY A 68 5.12 18.25 -6.88
CA GLY A 68 3.66 18.39 -6.89
C GLY A 68 2.96 17.84 -8.14
N GLN A 69 3.69 17.28 -9.09
CA GLN A 69 3.12 16.76 -10.33
C GLN A 69 2.61 15.33 -10.12
N MET A 70 1.33 15.09 -10.36
CA MET A 70 0.76 13.74 -10.36
C MET A 70 1.20 13.00 -11.63
N LEU A 71 1.90 11.88 -11.43
CA LEU A 71 2.54 11.12 -12.50
C LEU A 71 1.63 10.08 -13.15
N SER A 72 0.65 9.56 -12.42
CA SER A 72 -0.27 8.54 -12.89
C SER A 72 -1.68 8.78 -12.38
N PHE A 73 -2.68 8.18 -13.04
CA PHE A 73 -4.04 8.13 -12.51
C PHE A 73 -4.12 7.03 -11.46
N PRO A 74 -4.57 7.33 -10.23
CA PRO A 74 -4.90 6.32 -9.25
C PRO A 74 -6.03 5.42 -9.78
N TYR A 75 -5.80 4.11 -9.87
CA TYR A 75 -6.80 3.15 -10.31
C TYR A 75 -7.42 2.42 -9.14
N ASN A 76 -6.59 1.85 -8.27
CA ASN A 76 -6.99 1.25 -7.01
C ASN A 76 -5.85 1.39 -5.99
N SER A 77 -6.15 1.19 -4.73
CA SER A 77 -5.16 1.19 -3.66
C SER A 77 -5.58 0.16 -2.61
N SER A 78 -4.65 -0.73 -2.29
CA SER A 78 -4.89 -1.75 -1.27
C SER A 78 -4.71 -1.18 0.12
N THR A 79 -5.50 -1.66 1.07
CA THR A 79 -5.32 -1.41 2.49
C THR A 79 -5.58 -2.67 3.29
N THR A 80 -5.00 -2.76 4.47
CA THR A 80 -5.19 -3.89 5.38
C THR A 80 -6.53 -3.75 6.08
N VAL A 81 -7.30 -4.83 6.14
CA VAL A 81 -8.55 -4.92 6.89
C VAL A 81 -8.56 -6.18 7.73
N LEU A 82 -9.30 -6.15 8.84
CA LEU A 82 -9.53 -7.30 9.70
C LEU A 82 -10.87 -7.95 9.33
N TYR A 83 -10.82 -9.19 8.88
CA TYR A 83 -12.01 -10.04 8.75
C TYR A 83 -12.22 -10.84 10.03
N ILE A 84 -13.43 -10.85 10.52
CA ILE A 84 -13.80 -11.69 11.67
C ILE A 84 -14.91 -12.68 11.30
N ASN A 85 -14.83 -13.88 11.85
CA ASN A 85 -15.93 -14.84 11.80
C ASN A 85 -16.85 -14.56 12.99
N LYS A 86 -18.00 -13.94 12.74
CA LYS A 86 -18.97 -13.57 13.80
C LYS A 86 -19.52 -14.77 14.55
N ASP A 87 -19.72 -15.89 13.87
CA ASP A 87 -20.23 -17.11 14.49
C ASP A 87 -19.19 -17.73 15.43
N ALA A 88 -17.92 -17.73 15.02
CA ALA A 88 -16.83 -18.17 15.88
C ALA A 88 -16.66 -17.26 17.11
N PHE A 89 -16.80 -15.94 16.95
CA PHE A 89 -16.81 -15.00 18.06
C PHE A 89 -17.93 -15.30 19.06
N LYS A 90 -19.15 -15.49 18.55
CA LYS A 90 -20.32 -15.84 19.36
C LYS A 90 -20.12 -17.16 20.10
N ALA A 91 -19.62 -18.19 19.43
CA ALA A 91 -19.32 -19.47 20.04
C ALA A 91 -18.25 -19.38 21.14
N ALA A 92 -17.31 -18.43 21.03
CA ALA A 92 -16.29 -18.14 22.03
C ALA A 92 -16.75 -17.14 23.11
N GLY A 93 -18.05 -16.80 23.17
CA GLY A 93 -18.61 -15.87 24.15
C GLY A 93 -18.24 -14.39 23.91
N MET A 94 -17.98 -14.03 22.66
CA MET A 94 -17.65 -12.66 22.25
C MET A 94 -18.74 -12.07 21.34
N ASP A 95 -18.82 -10.76 21.32
CA ASP A 95 -19.73 -10.01 20.45
C ASP A 95 -19.11 -9.85 19.06
N GLY A 96 -19.70 -10.45 18.03
CA GLY A 96 -19.24 -10.36 16.65
C GLY A 96 -19.41 -8.98 16.00
N ASP A 97 -20.16 -8.07 16.64
CA ASP A 97 -20.32 -6.69 16.18
C ASP A 97 -19.37 -5.71 16.89
N LYS A 98 -18.54 -6.23 17.80
CA LYS A 98 -17.48 -5.50 18.50
C LYS A 98 -16.12 -6.14 18.22
N PRO A 99 -15.54 -5.93 17.02
CA PRO A 99 -14.22 -6.46 16.70
C PRO A 99 -13.14 -5.82 17.59
N PRO A 100 -12.02 -6.51 17.84
CA PRO A 100 -10.89 -5.90 18.53
C PRO A 100 -10.34 -4.72 17.72
N THR A 101 -10.02 -3.65 18.41
CA THR A 101 -9.50 -2.39 17.83
C THR A 101 -8.04 -2.14 18.22
N THR A 102 -7.52 -2.92 19.16
CA THR A 102 -6.13 -2.85 19.62
C THR A 102 -5.46 -4.23 19.58
N TRP A 103 -4.13 -4.26 19.54
CA TRP A 103 -3.38 -5.52 19.58
C TRP A 103 -3.58 -6.32 20.87
N PRO A 104 -3.65 -5.71 22.06
CA PRO A 104 -4.03 -6.46 23.28
C PRO A 104 -5.42 -7.09 23.19
N GLU A 105 -6.41 -6.38 22.66
CA GLU A 105 -7.75 -6.95 22.43
C GLU A 105 -7.72 -8.09 21.41
N MET A 106 -6.93 -7.96 20.35
CA MET A 106 -6.71 -9.01 19.37
C MET A 106 -6.12 -10.28 19.99
N ALA A 107 -5.11 -10.11 20.84
CA ALA A 107 -4.50 -11.24 21.55
C ALA A 107 -5.50 -11.94 22.49
N LEU A 108 -6.34 -11.18 23.20
CA LEU A 108 -7.40 -11.72 24.05
C LEU A 108 -8.47 -12.45 23.23
N ALA A 109 -8.89 -11.88 22.10
CA ALA A 109 -9.85 -12.52 21.20
C ALA A 109 -9.29 -13.82 20.64
N ALA A 110 -8.05 -13.85 20.20
CA ALA A 110 -7.38 -15.05 19.70
C ALA A 110 -7.25 -16.13 20.79
N ALA A 111 -6.94 -15.75 22.03
CA ALA A 111 -6.88 -16.67 23.17
C ALA A 111 -8.25 -17.32 23.46
N LYS A 112 -9.34 -16.54 23.44
CA LYS A 112 -10.71 -17.06 23.61
C LYS A 112 -11.13 -17.99 22.49
N LEU A 113 -10.84 -17.63 21.23
CA LEU A 113 -11.10 -18.47 20.07
C LEU A 113 -10.33 -19.80 20.16
N LYS A 114 -9.08 -19.77 20.61
CA LYS A 114 -8.30 -20.99 20.84
C LYS A 114 -8.89 -21.84 21.94
N ALA A 115 -9.30 -21.26 23.04
CA ALA A 115 -9.94 -21.98 24.16
C ALA A 115 -11.27 -22.60 23.76
N SER A 116 -12.02 -22.02 22.81
CA SER A 116 -13.26 -22.58 22.25
C SER A 116 -13.05 -23.65 21.18
N GLY A 117 -11.82 -24.08 20.93
CA GLY A 117 -11.48 -25.19 20.06
C GLY A 117 -11.03 -24.79 18.63
N HIS A 118 -10.89 -23.52 18.32
CA HIS A 118 -10.38 -23.11 17.01
C HIS A 118 -8.89 -23.41 16.89
N LYS A 119 -8.51 -24.22 15.90
CA LYS A 119 -7.10 -24.60 15.67
C LYS A 119 -6.24 -23.42 15.22
N CYS A 120 -6.81 -22.51 14.43
CA CYS A 120 -6.14 -21.32 13.92
C CYS A 120 -7.01 -20.08 14.25
N PRO A 121 -6.86 -19.50 15.45
CA PRO A 121 -7.70 -18.39 15.88
C PRO A 121 -7.37 -17.04 15.22
N LEU A 122 -6.17 -16.91 14.65
CA LEU A 122 -5.72 -15.73 13.92
C LEU A 122 -4.79 -16.15 12.79
N THR A 123 -4.96 -15.54 11.64
CA THR A 123 -4.01 -15.62 10.52
C THR A 123 -3.84 -14.27 9.90
N ILE A 124 -2.71 -14.03 9.26
CA ILE A 124 -2.41 -12.79 8.56
C ILE A 124 -1.96 -13.08 7.14
N ALA A 125 -2.10 -12.09 6.25
CA ALA A 125 -1.59 -12.21 4.90
C ALA A 125 -0.06 -12.38 4.92
N TRP A 126 0.47 -13.14 3.97
CA TRP A 126 1.89 -13.45 3.91
C TRP A 126 2.75 -12.34 3.29
N GLN A 127 2.13 -11.35 2.63
CA GLN A 127 2.85 -10.24 2.02
C GLN A 127 3.53 -9.36 3.09
N GLY A 128 4.80 -9.06 2.88
CA GLY A 128 5.61 -8.27 3.82
C GLY A 128 5.05 -6.88 4.10
N TRP A 129 4.45 -6.22 3.11
CA TRP A 129 3.87 -4.90 3.29
C TRP A 129 2.69 -4.90 4.28
N THR A 130 1.88 -5.96 4.29
CA THR A 130 0.75 -6.10 5.23
C THR A 130 1.23 -6.19 6.67
N GLN A 131 2.32 -6.91 6.89
CA GLN A 131 2.83 -7.21 8.23
C GLN A 131 3.79 -6.13 8.73
N LEU A 132 4.72 -5.68 7.89
CA LEU A 132 5.81 -4.82 8.32
C LEU A 132 5.53 -3.33 8.03
N GLU A 133 5.17 -3.01 6.79
CA GLU A 133 4.97 -1.62 6.40
C GLU A 133 3.70 -1.03 7.03
N SER A 134 2.57 -1.75 6.94
CA SER A 134 1.32 -1.30 7.58
C SER A 134 1.42 -1.23 9.08
N PHE A 135 2.09 -2.20 9.73
CA PHE A 135 2.31 -2.19 11.16
C PHE A 135 3.18 -1.00 11.58
N SER A 136 4.26 -0.74 10.85
CA SER A 136 5.10 0.43 11.08
C SER A 136 4.31 1.74 10.94
N ALA A 137 3.48 1.85 9.91
CA ALA A 137 2.64 3.02 9.69
C ALA A 137 1.63 3.26 10.82
N TRP A 138 0.97 2.22 11.32
CA TRP A 138 0.02 2.32 12.44
C TRP A 138 0.70 2.79 13.75
N HIS A 139 1.97 2.51 13.92
CA HIS A 139 2.75 2.93 15.08
C HIS A 139 3.54 4.22 14.83
N ASN A 140 3.33 4.87 13.68
CA ASN A 140 4.05 6.07 13.26
C ASN A 140 5.57 5.89 13.29
N VAL A 141 6.03 4.73 12.83
CA VAL A 141 7.44 4.36 12.75
C VAL A 141 7.88 4.39 11.29
N ASP A 142 8.93 5.15 10.99
CA ASP A 142 9.47 5.22 9.64
C ASP A 142 10.02 3.87 9.18
N PHE A 143 9.48 3.32 8.11
CA PHE A 143 9.97 2.14 7.43
C PHE A 143 11.23 2.42 6.58
N ALA A 144 11.33 3.63 6.03
CA ALA A 144 12.47 4.10 5.25
C ALA A 144 12.76 5.58 5.51
N THR A 145 13.96 6.02 5.16
CA THR A 145 14.33 7.44 5.18
C THR A 145 13.56 8.23 4.13
N LYS A 146 13.70 9.56 4.13
CA LYS A 146 13.10 10.47 3.13
C LYS A 146 11.58 10.30 3.00
N ARG A 147 10.87 10.38 4.13
CA ARG A 147 9.41 10.21 4.20
C ARG A 147 8.99 8.87 3.58
N ASN A 148 9.56 7.79 4.05
CA ASN A 148 9.31 6.44 3.55
C ASN A 148 9.55 6.28 2.03
N GLY A 149 10.57 6.95 1.50
CA GLY A 149 10.96 6.85 0.10
C GLY A 149 10.36 7.90 -0.83
N LEU A 150 9.33 8.64 -0.39
CA LEU A 150 8.67 9.66 -1.22
C LEU A 150 9.54 10.89 -1.50
N GLY A 151 10.59 11.09 -0.72
CA GLY A 151 11.50 12.25 -0.86
C GLY A 151 12.71 12.02 -1.77
N GLY A 152 12.88 10.86 -2.37
CA GLY A 152 13.98 10.60 -3.31
C GLY A 152 14.38 9.13 -3.44
N MET A 153 15.03 8.82 -4.56
CA MET A 153 15.42 7.45 -4.95
C MET A 153 16.60 6.90 -4.13
N ASP A 154 17.29 7.71 -3.37
CA ASP A 154 18.37 7.34 -2.46
C ASP A 154 17.86 7.08 -1.03
N ALA A 155 16.56 6.80 -0.87
CA ALA A 155 15.98 6.35 0.39
C ALA A 155 16.61 5.02 0.84
N ARG A 156 16.76 4.86 2.15
CA ARG A 156 17.30 3.67 2.78
C ARG A 156 16.28 3.07 3.72
N LEU A 157 16.19 1.75 3.74
CA LEU A 157 15.30 1.01 4.65
C LEU A 157 15.76 1.17 6.10
N LYS A 158 14.80 1.22 7.04
CA LYS A 158 14.99 1.40 8.49
C LYS A 158 14.38 0.29 9.33
N PHE A 159 13.77 -0.72 8.72
CA PHE A 159 12.98 -1.75 9.41
C PHE A 159 13.79 -2.66 10.35
N ASN A 160 15.10 -2.52 10.41
CA ASN A 160 15.97 -3.21 11.37
C ASN A 160 16.35 -2.34 12.58
N SER A 161 15.64 -1.26 12.82
CA SER A 161 15.85 -0.42 14.00
C SER A 161 15.46 -1.17 15.29
N PRO A 162 15.99 -0.78 16.46
CA PRO A 162 15.64 -1.42 17.73
C PRO A 162 14.12 -1.42 18.00
N LEU A 163 13.39 -0.46 17.46
CA LEU A 163 11.94 -0.36 17.60
C LEU A 163 11.21 -1.40 16.74
N HIS A 164 11.73 -1.72 15.56
CA HIS A 164 11.14 -2.75 14.69
C HIS A 164 11.47 -4.19 15.13
N VAL A 165 12.54 -4.39 15.90
CA VAL A 165 13.01 -5.72 16.30
C VAL A 165 12.40 -6.17 17.65
N ARG A 166 11.76 -5.29 18.38
CA ARG A 166 11.05 -5.59 19.65
C ARG A 166 9.68 -6.17 19.42
#